data_d92311c8a62b83b3ec90c50d6960beba
#
_entry.id   d92311c8a62b83b3ec90c50d6960beba
#
_cell.length_a   1.000
_cell.length_b   1.000
_cell.length_c   1.000
_cell.angle_alpha   90.00
_cell.angle_beta   90.00
_cell.angle_gamma   90.00
#
_symmetry.space_group_name_H-M   'P 1'
#
loop_
_entity.id
_entity.type
_entity.pdbx_description
1 polymer ?
#
loop_
_entity_poly.entity_id
_entity_poly.type
_entity_poly.pdbx_seq_one_letter_code
_entity_poly.pdbx_strand_id
1 'polypeptide(L)'
;MKRLLAAVVLATGLSGFAPAFAEDAAAPNPVETAEAKSTLTIANALITYGRANQDALAMVSGVQMMITASNGTSIETAGKPMDLGAILDEAVAMAPDDQLIVARADELRDEAETVTRGVCYWEYWCDYYGYCEYWYVCY
;
A
#
# COMPACT_ATOMS: atom_id res chain seq x y z
N MET A 1 46.14 53.60 -32.76
CA MET A 1 45.67 52.73 -33.83
C MET A 1 45.95 51.28 -33.44
N LYS A 2 45.01 50.53 -32.87
CA LYS A 2 45.02 49.07 -32.78
C LYS A 2 43.59 48.63 -32.46
N ARG A 3 42.95 48.06 -33.46
CA ARG A 3 41.57 47.49 -33.37
C ARG A 3 41.65 46.15 -32.67
N LEU A 4 40.94 45.99 -31.54
CA LEU A 4 40.71 44.71 -30.88
C LEU A 4 39.30 44.19 -31.28
N LEU A 5 39.31 43.12 -32.07
CA LEU A 5 38.14 42.34 -32.42
C LEU A 5 37.81 41.42 -31.25
N ALA A 6 36.66 41.63 -30.63
CA ALA A 6 36.14 40.73 -29.65
C ALA A 6 35.31 39.63 -30.35
N ALA A 7 35.77 38.40 -30.28
CA ALA A 7 35.05 37.23 -30.76
C ALA A 7 34.04 36.77 -29.68
N VAL A 8 32.76 36.86 -30.00
CA VAL A 8 31.69 36.31 -29.19
C VAL A 8 31.53 34.85 -29.55
N VAL A 9 31.88 33.96 -28.63
CA VAL A 9 31.61 32.52 -28.74
C VAL A 9 30.23 32.26 -28.18
N LEU A 10 29.27 31.98 -29.07
CA LEU A 10 27.94 31.45 -28.71
C LEU A 10 28.06 29.97 -28.39
N ALA A 11 28.06 29.62 -27.11
CA ALA A 11 27.95 28.25 -26.66
C ALA A 11 26.46 27.87 -26.66
N THR A 12 26.01 27.18 -27.71
CA THR A 12 24.70 26.51 -27.74
C THR A 12 24.74 25.25 -26.86
N GLY A 13 24.22 25.38 -25.64
CA GLY A 13 24.02 24.24 -24.76
C GLY A 13 22.90 23.35 -25.31
N LEU A 14 23.24 22.18 -25.86
CA LEU A 14 22.29 21.08 -26.07
C LEU A 14 21.93 20.52 -24.70
N SER A 15 20.78 20.95 -24.18
CA SER A 15 20.14 20.26 -23.04
C SER A 15 19.64 18.91 -23.52
N GLY A 16 20.43 17.88 -23.26
CA GLY A 16 20.02 16.50 -23.49
C GLY A 16 18.85 16.16 -22.56
N PHE A 17 17.66 16.07 -23.11
CA PHE A 17 16.54 15.39 -22.45
C PHE A 17 16.90 13.92 -22.37
N ALA A 18 17.39 13.48 -21.22
CA ALA A 18 17.42 12.06 -20.90
C ALA A 18 15.96 11.60 -20.73
N PRO A 19 15.47 10.61 -21.49
CA PRO A 19 14.18 10.00 -21.20
C PRO A 19 14.29 9.41 -19.79
N ALA A 20 13.43 9.86 -18.87
CA ALA A 20 13.20 9.16 -17.62
C ALA A 20 12.61 7.80 -18.03
N PHE A 21 13.44 6.76 -17.96
CA PHE A 21 12.95 5.39 -18.01
C PHE A 21 12.07 5.25 -16.78
N ALA A 22 10.76 5.15 -16.98
CA ALA A 22 9.87 4.62 -15.97
C ALA A 22 10.43 3.24 -15.64
N GLU A 23 10.88 3.06 -14.42
CA GLU A 23 11.29 1.78 -13.89
C GLU A 23 10.03 0.92 -13.96
N ASP A 24 9.99 0.00 -14.94
CA ASP A 24 8.90 -0.96 -15.07
C ASP A 24 8.76 -1.65 -13.71
N ALA A 25 7.67 -1.38 -13.01
CA ALA A 25 7.34 -2.10 -11.80
C ALA A 25 7.34 -3.59 -12.17
N ALA A 26 8.33 -4.32 -11.67
CA ALA A 26 8.51 -5.73 -11.98
C ALA A 26 7.20 -6.43 -11.65
N ALA A 27 6.67 -7.21 -12.60
CA ALA A 27 5.47 -7.99 -12.36
C ALA A 27 5.63 -8.82 -11.08
N PRO A 28 4.62 -8.82 -10.17
CA PRO A 28 4.75 -9.49 -8.88
C PRO A 28 5.11 -10.96 -9.09
N ASN A 29 6.05 -11.45 -8.28
CA ASN A 29 6.49 -12.83 -8.32
C ASN A 29 5.30 -13.76 -8.03
N PRO A 30 4.98 -14.73 -8.90
CA PRO A 30 3.83 -15.63 -8.70
C PRO A 30 3.87 -16.39 -7.37
N VAL A 31 5.06 -16.72 -6.86
CA VAL A 31 5.25 -17.40 -5.57
C VAL A 31 4.87 -16.47 -4.43
N GLU A 32 5.39 -15.24 -4.42
CA GLU A 32 5.08 -14.23 -3.40
C GLU A 32 3.58 -13.91 -3.39
N THR A 33 2.96 -13.83 -4.56
CA THR A 33 1.52 -13.63 -4.68
C THR A 33 0.72 -14.81 -4.10
N ALA A 34 1.16 -16.05 -4.33
CA ALA A 34 0.51 -17.24 -3.79
C ALA A 34 0.67 -17.33 -2.27
N GLU A 35 1.85 -16.98 -1.74
CA GLU A 35 2.11 -16.94 -0.30
C GLU A 35 1.28 -15.86 0.40
N ALA A 36 1.24 -14.65 -0.15
CA ALA A 36 0.41 -13.57 0.37
C ALA A 36 -1.07 -13.97 0.40
N LYS A 37 -1.60 -14.57 -0.67
CA LYS A 37 -2.99 -15.04 -0.74
C LYS A 37 -3.28 -16.13 0.29
N SER A 38 -2.36 -17.07 0.49
CA SER A 38 -2.48 -18.10 1.53
C SER A 38 -2.52 -17.48 2.92
N THR A 39 -1.60 -16.54 3.19
CA THR A 39 -1.54 -15.83 4.47
C THR A 39 -2.81 -15.05 4.76
N LEU A 40 -3.36 -14.32 3.78
CA LEU A 40 -4.62 -13.61 3.91
C LEU A 40 -5.80 -14.55 4.20
N THR A 41 -5.82 -15.74 3.60
CA THR A 41 -6.85 -16.74 3.86
C THR A 41 -6.80 -17.23 5.32
N ILE A 42 -5.60 -17.53 5.83
CA ILE A 42 -5.37 -17.95 7.22
C ILE A 42 -5.73 -16.83 8.19
N ALA A 43 -5.30 -15.60 7.89
CA ALA A 43 -5.61 -14.43 8.70
C ALA A 43 -7.11 -14.19 8.85
N ASN A 44 -7.86 -14.28 7.75
CA ASN A 44 -9.32 -14.16 7.76
C ASN A 44 -9.99 -15.29 8.57
N ALA A 45 -9.45 -16.52 8.49
CA ALA A 45 -9.93 -17.64 9.29
C ALA A 45 -9.69 -17.41 10.78
N LEU A 46 -8.53 -16.84 11.18
CA LEU A 46 -8.23 -16.49 12.57
C LEU A 46 -9.18 -15.42 13.11
N ILE A 47 -9.46 -14.38 12.35
CA ILE A 47 -10.41 -13.32 12.74
C ILE A 47 -11.83 -13.94 12.92
N THR A 48 -12.25 -14.77 11.98
CA THR A 48 -13.55 -15.45 12.05
C THR A 48 -13.64 -16.37 13.25
N TYR A 49 -12.57 -17.11 13.52
CA TYR A 49 -12.46 -17.97 14.71
C TYR A 49 -12.53 -17.16 16.00
N GLY A 50 -11.75 -16.05 16.07
CA GLY A 50 -11.72 -15.16 17.23
C GLY A 50 -13.10 -14.60 17.56
N ARG A 51 -13.83 -14.15 16.54
CA ARG A 51 -15.22 -13.67 16.70
C ARG A 51 -16.15 -14.77 17.25
N ALA A 52 -16.05 -15.96 16.67
CA ALA A 52 -16.92 -17.09 17.08
C ALA A 52 -16.65 -17.59 18.50
N ASN A 53 -15.39 -17.50 18.96
CA ASN A 53 -14.95 -18.03 20.25
C ASN A 53 -14.63 -16.96 21.30
N GLN A 54 -14.86 -15.68 20.98
CA GLN A 54 -14.49 -14.53 21.84
C GLN A 54 -12.98 -14.54 22.19
N ASP A 55 -12.15 -14.89 21.23
CA ASP A 55 -10.69 -14.95 21.35
C ASP A 55 -10.08 -13.69 20.70
N ALA A 56 -9.85 -12.67 21.53
CA ALA A 56 -9.26 -11.41 21.11
C ALA A 56 -7.86 -11.59 20.55
N LEU A 57 -7.06 -12.54 21.08
CA LEU A 57 -5.70 -12.80 20.62
C LEU A 57 -5.70 -13.35 19.19
N ALA A 58 -6.61 -14.25 18.87
CA ALA A 58 -6.75 -14.76 17.49
C ALA A 58 -7.09 -13.63 16.51
N MET A 59 -7.96 -12.69 16.90
CA MET A 59 -8.31 -11.55 16.06
C MET A 59 -7.12 -10.61 15.82
N VAL A 60 -6.42 -10.21 16.87
CA VAL A 60 -5.21 -9.34 16.76
C VAL A 60 -4.14 -10.02 15.91
N SER A 61 -3.91 -11.32 16.10
CA SER A 61 -2.96 -12.12 15.30
C SER A 61 -3.36 -12.15 13.82
N GLY A 62 -4.65 -12.31 13.53
CA GLY A 62 -5.18 -12.28 12.19
C GLY A 62 -4.97 -10.92 11.51
N VAL A 63 -5.22 -9.81 12.22
CA VAL A 63 -4.96 -8.46 11.70
C VAL A 63 -3.47 -8.25 11.42
N GLN A 64 -2.59 -8.66 12.33
CA GLN A 64 -1.14 -8.58 12.11
C GLN A 64 -0.70 -9.33 10.85
N MET A 65 -1.22 -10.54 10.64
CA MET A 65 -0.93 -11.32 9.42
C MET A 65 -1.43 -10.61 8.16
N MET A 66 -2.62 -9.98 8.22
CA MET A 66 -3.14 -9.20 7.10
C MET A 66 -2.25 -8.01 6.76
N ILE A 67 -1.86 -7.22 7.75
CA ILE A 67 -0.94 -6.08 7.57
C ILE A 67 0.36 -6.55 6.90
N THR A 68 0.97 -7.61 7.42
CA THR A 68 2.22 -8.16 6.88
C THR A 68 2.07 -8.64 5.44
N ALA A 69 0.97 -9.35 5.13
CA ALA A 69 0.73 -9.92 3.80
C ALA A 69 0.32 -8.88 2.76
N SER A 70 -0.27 -7.76 3.20
CA SER A 70 -0.71 -6.68 2.31
C SER A 70 0.44 -5.88 1.72
N ASN A 71 1.59 -5.88 2.40
CA ASN A 71 2.77 -5.07 2.02
C ASN A 71 2.41 -3.60 1.73
N GLY A 72 1.51 -3.03 2.54
CA GLY A 72 1.04 -1.65 2.41
C GLY A 72 -0.07 -1.42 1.38
N THR A 73 -0.56 -2.47 0.71
CA THR A 73 -1.71 -2.37 -0.20
C THR A 73 -3.02 -2.61 0.54
N SER A 74 -4.11 -2.00 0.09
CA SER A 74 -5.42 -2.21 0.70
C SER A 74 -5.92 -3.63 0.49
N ILE A 75 -6.52 -4.19 1.55
CA ILE A 75 -7.19 -5.49 1.49
C ILE A 75 -8.67 -5.25 1.27
N GLU A 76 -9.23 -5.86 0.25
CA GLU A 76 -10.65 -5.73 -0.06
C GLU A 76 -11.42 -7.02 0.24
N THR A 77 -12.63 -6.85 0.76
CA THR A 77 -13.60 -7.93 0.90
C THR A 77 -14.90 -7.53 0.22
N ALA A 78 -15.31 -8.30 -0.77
CA ALA A 78 -16.49 -8.02 -1.59
C ALA A 78 -16.47 -6.61 -2.24
N GLY A 79 -15.28 -6.16 -2.70
CA GLY A 79 -15.11 -4.87 -3.38
C GLY A 79 -15.15 -3.66 -2.43
N LYS A 80 -14.94 -3.88 -1.14
CA LYS A 80 -14.81 -2.81 -0.13
C LYS A 80 -13.52 -2.98 0.66
N PRO A 81 -12.80 -1.90 0.95
CA PRO A 81 -11.66 -1.95 1.84
C PRO A 81 -12.05 -2.55 3.18
N MET A 82 -11.22 -3.49 3.67
CA MET A 82 -11.40 -4.08 4.99
C MET A 82 -10.89 -3.09 6.05
N ASP A 83 -11.73 -2.75 7.00
CA ASP A 83 -11.36 -1.87 8.11
C ASP A 83 -10.68 -2.69 9.22
N LEU A 84 -9.35 -2.76 9.14
CA LEU A 84 -8.54 -3.48 10.12
C LEU A 84 -8.54 -2.80 11.49
N GLY A 85 -8.66 -1.47 11.52
CA GLY A 85 -8.79 -0.71 12.76
C GLY A 85 -10.06 -1.08 13.53
N ALA A 86 -11.19 -1.18 12.84
CA ALA A 86 -12.44 -1.64 13.46
C ALA A 86 -12.37 -3.07 14.02
N ILE A 87 -11.59 -3.95 13.36
CA ILE A 87 -11.36 -5.32 13.88
C ILE A 87 -10.51 -5.30 15.15
N LEU A 88 -9.51 -4.42 15.23
CA LEU A 88 -8.71 -4.22 16.45
C LEU A 88 -9.57 -3.66 17.59
N ASP A 89 -10.46 -2.70 17.30
CA ASP A 89 -11.39 -2.15 18.28
C ASP A 89 -12.33 -3.24 18.83
N GLU A 90 -12.82 -4.11 17.96
CA GLU A 90 -13.64 -5.26 18.35
C GLU A 90 -12.86 -6.22 19.26
N ALA A 91 -11.59 -6.51 18.95
CA ALA A 91 -10.74 -7.36 19.77
C ALA A 91 -10.49 -6.75 21.16
N VAL A 92 -10.18 -5.45 21.23
CA VAL A 92 -10.01 -4.75 22.51
C VAL A 92 -11.30 -4.75 23.34
N ALA A 93 -12.45 -4.57 22.68
CA ALA A 93 -13.74 -4.61 23.37
C ALA A 93 -14.06 -5.99 23.98
N MET A 94 -13.52 -7.08 23.41
CA MET A 94 -13.67 -8.45 23.97
C MET A 94 -12.78 -8.69 25.19
N ALA A 95 -11.63 -8.03 25.28
CA ALA A 95 -10.66 -8.24 26.36
C ALA A 95 -10.07 -6.89 26.87
N PRO A 96 -10.92 -5.98 27.39
CA PRO A 96 -10.49 -4.60 27.73
C PRO A 96 -9.50 -4.55 28.91
N ASP A 97 -9.48 -5.56 29.76
CA ASP A 97 -8.60 -5.66 30.91
C ASP A 97 -7.27 -6.40 30.58
N ASP A 98 -7.14 -6.96 29.37
CA ASP A 98 -5.92 -7.61 28.92
C ASP A 98 -4.97 -6.59 28.32
N GLN A 99 -3.99 -6.15 29.13
CA GLN A 99 -3.02 -5.14 28.73
C GLN A 99 -2.16 -5.55 27.52
N LEU A 100 -1.94 -6.86 27.29
CA LEU A 100 -1.17 -7.33 26.14
C LEU A 100 -1.98 -7.16 24.84
N ILE A 101 -3.27 -7.47 24.89
CA ILE A 101 -4.18 -7.28 23.75
C ILE A 101 -4.31 -5.80 23.41
N VAL A 102 -4.55 -4.95 24.42
CA VAL A 102 -4.69 -3.51 24.25
C VAL A 102 -3.41 -2.92 23.64
N ALA A 103 -2.24 -3.19 24.26
CA ALA A 103 -0.96 -2.67 23.79
C ALA A 103 -0.64 -3.14 22.36
N ARG A 104 -0.92 -4.42 22.03
CA ARG A 104 -0.65 -4.93 20.71
C ARG A 104 -1.59 -4.36 19.66
N ALA A 105 -2.85 -4.17 20.00
CA ALA A 105 -3.82 -3.52 19.11
C ALA A 105 -3.41 -2.07 18.83
N ASP A 106 -2.94 -1.34 19.84
CA ASP A 106 -2.47 0.06 19.69
C ASP A 106 -1.22 0.13 18.79
N GLU A 107 -0.25 -0.78 18.94
CA GLU A 107 0.93 -0.87 18.06
C GLU A 107 0.56 -1.09 16.58
N LEU A 108 -0.46 -1.90 16.32
CA LEU A 108 -0.88 -2.24 14.96
C LEU A 108 -1.80 -1.19 14.34
N ARG A 109 -2.33 -0.25 15.12
CA ARG A 109 -3.38 0.68 14.67
C ARG A 109 -2.90 1.60 13.55
N ASP A 110 -1.71 2.16 13.67
CA ASP A 110 -1.14 3.05 12.65
C ASP A 110 -0.88 2.30 11.34
N GLU A 111 -0.38 1.06 11.44
CA GLU A 111 -0.15 0.20 10.27
C GLU A 111 -1.47 -0.24 9.63
N ALA A 112 -2.47 -0.60 10.45
CA ALA A 112 -3.81 -0.97 10.01
C ALA A 112 -4.49 0.17 9.25
N GLU A 113 -4.34 1.41 9.71
CA GLU A 113 -4.89 2.59 9.04
C GLU A 113 -4.27 2.80 7.65
N THR A 114 -2.97 2.61 7.52
CA THR A 114 -2.25 2.72 6.25
C THR A 114 -2.77 1.69 5.25
N VAL A 115 -2.93 0.43 5.67
CA VAL A 115 -3.45 -0.66 4.83
C VAL A 115 -4.93 -0.44 4.45
N THR A 116 -5.75 0.07 5.38
CA THR A 116 -7.17 0.33 5.14
C THR A 116 -7.40 1.45 4.13
N ARG A 117 -6.60 2.51 4.21
CA ARG A 117 -6.74 3.65 3.30
C ARG A 117 -6.23 3.37 1.90
N GLY A 118 -5.30 2.42 1.71
CA GLY A 118 -4.58 2.22 0.46
C GLY A 118 -3.75 3.45 0.06
N VAL A 119 -2.89 3.29 -0.89
CA VAL A 119 -2.22 4.43 -1.54
C VAL A 119 -3.00 4.77 -2.79
N CYS A 120 -3.80 5.84 -2.73
CA CYS A 120 -4.58 6.30 -3.87
C CYS A 120 -3.92 7.53 -4.50
N TYR A 121 -3.77 7.51 -5.83
CA TYR A 121 -3.25 8.64 -6.58
C TYR A 121 -3.90 8.75 -7.96
N TRP A 122 -3.74 9.92 -8.58
CA TRP A 122 -4.20 10.13 -9.95
C TRP A 122 -3.14 9.64 -10.92
N GLU A 123 -3.47 8.62 -11.70
CA GLU A 123 -2.63 8.09 -12.75
C GLU A 123 -3.10 8.59 -14.12
N TYR A 124 -2.15 9.02 -14.96
CA TYR A 124 -2.44 9.45 -16.33
C TYR A 124 -2.29 8.26 -17.26
N TRP A 125 -3.39 7.79 -17.79
CA TRP A 125 -3.42 6.62 -18.66
C TRP A 125 -3.93 6.98 -20.05
N CYS A 126 -3.33 6.35 -21.08
CA CYS A 126 -3.74 6.50 -22.47
C CYS A 126 -4.15 5.14 -23.03
N ASP A 127 -5.25 5.10 -23.75
CA ASP A 127 -5.66 3.90 -24.47
C ASP A 127 -4.88 3.74 -25.79
N TYR A 128 -5.11 2.62 -26.46
CA TYR A 128 -4.47 2.31 -27.75
C TYR A 128 -4.81 3.32 -28.86
N TYR A 129 -5.91 4.04 -28.74
CA TYR A 129 -6.37 5.04 -29.71
C TYR A 129 -5.86 6.45 -29.43
N GLY A 130 -5.07 6.62 -28.37
CA GLY A 130 -4.49 7.89 -27.98
C GLY A 130 -5.42 8.80 -27.17
N TYR A 131 -6.52 8.30 -26.65
CA TYR A 131 -7.34 8.98 -25.67
C TYR A 131 -6.70 8.84 -24.29
N CYS A 132 -6.36 9.97 -23.69
CA CYS A 132 -5.66 10.00 -22.42
C CYS A 132 -6.53 10.71 -21.38
N GLU A 133 -6.64 10.12 -20.20
CA GLU A 133 -7.36 10.69 -19.06
C GLU A 133 -6.70 10.33 -17.73
N TYR A 134 -7.05 11.08 -16.66
CA TYR A 134 -6.61 10.79 -15.32
C TYR A 134 -7.58 9.84 -14.64
N TRP A 135 -7.07 8.71 -14.16
CA TRP A 135 -7.82 7.76 -13.36
C TRP A 135 -7.36 7.85 -11.91
N TYR A 136 -8.33 7.85 -10.99
CA TYR A 136 -8.03 7.75 -9.57
C TYR A 136 -7.92 6.28 -9.20
N VAL A 137 -6.69 5.80 -9.00
CA VAL A 137 -6.38 4.39 -8.72
C VAL A 137 -5.88 4.23 -7.29
N CYS A 138 -6.31 3.15 -6.65
CA CYS A 138 -5.90 2.79 -5.29
C CYS A 138 -5.26 1.40 -5.33
N TYR A 139 -4.08 1.27 -4.71
CA TYR A 139 -3.31 0.04 -4.60
C TYR A 139 -3.15 -0.35 -3.14
#